data_1104cce7e7655e7ddf7c581c4f9e95ac
#
_entry.id   1104cce7e7655e7ddf7c581c4f9e95ac
#
_cell.length_a   1.000
_cell.length_b   1.000
_cell.length_c   1.000
_cell.angle_alpha   90.00
_cell.angle_beta   90.00
_cell.angle_gamma   90.00
#
_symmetry.space_group_name_H-M   'P 1'
#
loop_
_entity.id
_entity.type
_entity.pdbx_description
1 polymer ?
#
loop_
_entity_poly.entity_id
_entity_poly.type
_entity_poly.pdbx_seq_one_letter_code
_entity_poly.pdbx_strand_id
1 'polypeptide(L)'
;TFNNELAPFLIVDFGASKTKVSIVESGVVKVFHVVNRGSHDISRNISQALGMTFEEAEKLKRMVGLDASVNPEVEKIIRLAVNYIFTDINSIVFAYQKKYNKNISKVFLSGGGSLLKGLLEAARENFRVEVFYSNPFSKTEAPAFLEPVLENSGPEFAVAVGLALRQLS
;
A
#
# COMPACT_ATOMS: atom_id res chain seq x y z
N THR A 1 -13.00 2.32 11.56
CA THR A 1 -12.97 3.25 10.43
C THR A 1 -13.88 2.78 9.29
N PHE A 2 -14.17 1.48 9.17
CA PHE A 2 -14.87 0.89 8.02
C PHE A 2 -16.27 0.32 8.33
N ASN A 3 -16.82 0.57 9.51
CA ASN A 3 -18.04 -0.11 10.00
C ASN A 3 -19.34 0.24 9.25
N ASN A 4 -19.34 1.26 8.37
CA ASN A 4 -20.54 1.70 7.65
C ASN A 4 -20.43 1.58 6.11
N GLU A 5 -19.34 1.02 5.57
CA GLU A 5 -19.23 0.83 4.13
C GLU A 5 -19.86 -0.50 3.73
N LEU A 6 -21.00 -0.43 3.03
CA LEU A 6 -21.69 -1.61 2.48
C LEU A 6 -21.04 -2.12 1.20
N ALA A 7 -20.39 -1.23 0.43
CA ALA A 7 -19.70 -1.59 -0.80
C ALA A 7 -18.35 -2.25 -0.52
N PRO A 8 -17.92 -3.23 -1.33
CA PRO A 8 -16.61 -3.86 -1.15
C PRO A 8 -15.48 -2.87 -1.37
N PHE A 9 -14.45 -2.94 -0.53
CA PHE A 9 -13.23 -2.16 -0.69
C PHE A 9 -11.98 -3.03 -0.50
N LEU A 10 -10.88 -2.55 -1.08
CA LEU A 10 -9.59 -3.22 -1.05
C LEU A 10 -8.67 -2.56 -0.03
N ILE A 11 -8.01 -3.36 0.79
CA ILE A 11 -6.88 -2.92 1.63
C ILE A 11 -5.61 -3.56 1.08
N VAL A 12 -4.61 -2.74 0.79
CA VAL A 12 -3.28 -3.15 0.37
C VAL A 12 -2.28 -2.74 1.44
N ASP A 13 -1.81 -3.69 2.25
CA ASP A 13 -0.73 -3.50 3.21
C ASP A 13 0.61 -3.79 2.51
N PHE A 14 1.25 -2.74 2.01
CA PHE A 14 2.51 -2.79 1.29
C PHE A 14 3.68 -2.85 2.27
N GLY A 15 4.02 -4.04 2.72
CA GLY A 15 5.09 -4.27 3.68
C GLY A 15 6.49 -4.32 3.05
N ALA A 16 7.50 -4.57 3.89
CA ALA A 16 8.89 -4.69 3.48
C ALA A 16 9.12 -5.92 2.59
N SER A 17 8.71 -7.09 3.03
CA SER A 17 8.98 -8.37 2.34
C SER A 17 7.77 -8.93 1.59
N LYS A 18 6.57 -8.52 1.96
CA LYS A 18 5.31 -9.05 1.43
C LYS A 18 4.27 -7.94 1.36
N THR A 19 3.36 -8.07 0.39
CA THR A 19 2.17 -7.24 0.29
C THR A 19 0.95 -8.08 0.66
N LYS A 20 0.21 -7.66 1.70
CA LYS A 20 -1.04 -8.32 2.09
C LYS A 20 -2.22 -7.60 1.46
N VAL A 21 -3.13 -8.39 0.95
CA VAL A 21 -4.29 -7.91 0.20
C VAL A 21 -5.55 -8.44 0.87
N SER A 22 -6.43 -7.53 1.28
CA SER A 22 -7.71 -7.88 1.89
C SER A 22 -8.85 -7.21 1.15
N ILE A 23 -9.89 -7.96 0.80
CA ILE A 23 -11.15 -7.41 0.32
C ILE A 23 -12.15 -7.51 1.46
N VAL A 24 -12.69 -6.37 1.84
CA VAL A 24 -13.64 -6.23 2.95
C VAL A 24 -14.99 -5.81 2.38
N GLU A 25 -16.05 -6.46 2.84
CA GLU A 25 -17.43 -6.15 2.48
C GLU A 25 -18.29 -6.19 3.73
N SER A 26 -19.05 -5.14 3.99
CA SER A 26 -19.92 -5.01 5.18
C SER A 26 -19.18 -5.32 6.49
N GLY A 27 -17.95 -4.84 6.63
CA GLY A 27 -17.11 -5.05 7.81
C GLY A 27 -16.47 -6.45 7.93
N VAL A 28 -16.71 -7.35 6.97
CA VAL A 28 -16.18 -8.72 6.98
C VAL A 28 -15.09 -8.89 5.90
N VAL A 29 -13.97 -9.48 6.27
CA VAL A 29 -12.92 -9.86 5.31
C VAL A 29 -13.41 -11.05 4.48
N LYS A 30 -13.67 -10.82 3.19
CA LYS A 30 -14.12 -11.86 2.24
C LYS A 30 -12.97 -12.58 1.56
N VAL A 31 -11.87 -11.85 1.32
CA VAL A 31 -10.65 -12.38 0.70
C VAL A 31 -9.46 -11.87 1.49
N PHE A 32 -8.53 -12.76 1.78
CA PHE A 32 -7.21 -12.43 2.28
C PHE A 32 -6.17 -13.17 1.45
N HIS A 33 -5.19 -12.44 0.93
CA HIS A 33 -4.12 -13.02 0.13
C HIS A 33 -2.78 -12.36 0.46
N VAL A 34 -1.69 -13.11 0.29
CA VAL A 34 -0.33 -12.62 0.49
C VAL A 34 0.43 -12.71 -0.83
N VAL A 35 0.80 -11.56 -1.37
CA VAL A 35 1.74 -11.45 -2.48
C VAL A 35 3.15 -11.50 -1.89
N ASN A 36 3.96 -12.47 -2.32
CA ASN A 36 5.32 -12.66 -1.83
C ASN A 36 6.32 -11.68 -2.46
N ARG A 37 5.95 -10.40 -2.49
CA ARG A 37 6.75 -9.27 -2.96
C ARG A 37 6.43 -8.05 -2.10
N GLY A 38 7.46 -7.25 -1.81
CA GLY A 38 7.32 -6.06 -1.00
C GLY A 38 8.35 -4.97 -1.37
N SER A 39 8.45 -3.96 -0.54
CA SER A 39 9.32 -2.80 -0.76
C SER A 39 10.80 -3.16 -0.84
N HIS A 40 11.25 -4.21 -0.13
CA HIS A 40 12.64 -4.69 -0.18
C HIS A 40 13.01 -5.32 -1.54
N ASP A 41 12.05 -5.91 -2.26
CA ASP A 41 12.32 -6.45 -3.58
C ASP A 41 12.63 -5.33 -4.58
N ILE A 42 12.00 -4.17 -4.43
CA ILE A 42 12.33 -2.97 -5.21
C ILE A 42 13.80 -2.56 -4.96
N SER A 43 14.21 -2.44 -3.69
CA SER A 43 15.58 -2.07 -3.33
C SER A 43 16.59 -3.10 -3.81
N ARG A 44 16.26 -4.40 -3.73
CA ARG A 44 17.10 -5.48 -4.25
C ARG A 44 17.26 -5.39 -5.77
N ASN A 45 16.19 -5.10 -6.51
CA ASN A 45 16.25 -4.93 -7.96
C ASN A 45 17.16 -3.76 -8.36
N ILE A 46 17.08 -2.63 -7.64
CA ILE A 46 17.95 -1.47 -7.85
C ILE A 46 19.41 -1.84 -7.54
N SER A 47 19.65 -2.47 -6.39
CA SER A 47 20.99 -2.94 -5.96
C SER A 47 21.64 -3.84 -7.02
N GLN A 48 20.90 -4.80 -7.54
CA GLN A 48 21.38 -5.74 -8.56
C GLN A 48 21.62 -5.07 -9.92
N ALA A 49 20.71 -4.19 -10.34
CA ALA A 49 20.81 -3.54 -11.64
C ALA A 49 21.97 -2.53 -11.72
N LEU A 50 22.24 -1.83 -10.61
CA LEU A 50 23.25 -0.77 -10.57
C LEU A 50 24.55 -1.16 -9.85
N GLY A 51 24.67 -2.40 -9.35
CA GLY A 51 25.86 -2.91 -8.69
C GLY A 51 26.21 -2.18 -7.38
N MET A 52 25.20 -1.71 -6.63
CA MET A 52 25.36 -0.99 -5.37
C MET A 52 24.88 -1.82 -4.18
N THR A 53 25.18 -1.37 -2.96
CA THR A 53 24.72 -2.02 -1.75
C THR A 53 23.20 -1.86 -1.58
N PHE A 54 22.59 -2.75 -0.79
CA PHE A 54 21.15 -2.66 -0.49
C PHE A 54 20.79 -1.34 0.20
N GLU A 55 21.66 -0.84 1.10
CA GLU A 55 21.43 0.42 1.80
C GLU A 55 21.44 1.63 0.87
N GLU A 56 22.37 1.66 -0.07
CA GLU A 56 22.42 2.71 -1.11
C GLU A 56 21.18 2.65 -2.01
N ALA A 57 20.78 1.44 -2.43
CA ALA A 57 19.60 1.23 -3.22
C ALA A 57 18.31 1.65 -2.48
N GLU A 58 18.21 1.39 -1.17
CA GLU A 58 17.08 1.82 -0.34
C GLU A 58 16.98 3.34 -0.25
N LYS A 59 18.12 4.03 -0.07
CA LYS A 59 18.18 5.51 -0.08
C LYS A 59 17.77 6.06 -1.45
N LEU A 60 18.30 5.48 -2.51
CA LEU A 60 18.01 5.89 -3.88
C LEU A 60 16.53 5.67 -4.25
N LYS A 61 15.95 4.53 -3.85
CA LYS A 61 14.52 4.25 -4.01
C LYS A 61 13.64 5.32 -3.35
N ARG A 62 13.96 5.69 -2.10
CA ARG A 62 13.19 6.72 -1.36
C ARG A 62 13.31 8.10 -2.01
N MET A 63 14.49 8.44 -2.50
CA MET A 63 14.75 9.72 -3.16
C MET A 63 14.04 9.84 -4.50
N VAL A 64 14.11 8.82 -5.33
CA VAL A 64 13.56 8.82 -6.68
C VAL A 64 12.06 8.50 -6.68
N GLY A 65 11.66 7.40 -6.05
CA GLY A 65 10.28 6.91 -6.14
C GLY A 65 9.87 6.64 -7.60
N LEU A 66 8.66 7.01 -7.94
CA LEU A 66 8.10 6.95 -9.29
C LEU A 66 8.19 8.31 -10.02
N ASP A 67 9.28 9.03 -9.82
CA ASP A 67 9.55 10.35 -10.42
C ASP A 67 10.70 10.26 -11.43
N ALA A 68 10.36 10.13 -12.70
CA ALA A 68 11.32 10.03 -13.79
C ALA A 68 12.18 11.31 -13.97
N SER A 69 11.75 12.47 -13.45
CA SER A 69 12.52 13.70 -13.53
C SER A 69 13.78 13.68 -12.66
N VAL A 70 13.77 12.88 -11.58
CA VAL A 70 14.91 12.73 -10.67
C VAL A 70 15.94 11.74 -11.23
N ASN A 71 15.50 10.56 -11.61
CA ASN A 71 16.35 9.53 -12.24
C ASN A 71 15.48 8.55 -13.05
N PRO A 72 15.45 8.67 -14.39
CA PRO A 72 14.57 7.87 -15.24
C PRO A 72 14.95 6.37 -15.28
N GLU A 73 16.22 6.02 -15.05
CA GLU A 73 16.65 4.61 -15.03
C GLU A 73 16.17 3.90 -13.76
N VAL A 74 16.36 4.53 -12.61
CA VAL A 74 15.91 4.00 -11.32
C VAL A 74 14.40 3.96 -11.26
N GLU A 75 13.72 4.99 -11.77
CA GLU A 75 12.26 5.04 -11.85
C GLU A 75 11.69 3.85 -12.64
N LYS A 76 12.28 3.50 -13.79
CA LYS A 76 11.87 2.33 -14.57
C LYS A 76 11.97 1.03 -13.79
N ILE A 77 13.04 0.85 -13.02
CA ILE A 77 13.23 -0.35 -12.17
C ILE A 77 12.12 -0.40 -11.11
N ILE A 78 11.86 0.72 -10.44
CA ILE A 78 10.82 0.83 -9.42
C ILE A 78 9.45 0.56 -10.02
N ARG A 79 9.12 1.23 -11.13
CA ARG A 79 7.83 1.09 -11.83
C ARG A 79 7.57 -0.34 -12.26
N LEU A 80 8.58 -1.02 -12.79
CA LEU A 80 8.46 -2.42 -13.18
C LEU A 80 8.11 -3.31 -11.98
N ALA A 81 8.80 -3.14 -10.86
CA ALA A 81 8.54 -3.91 -9.65
C ALA A 81 7.15 -3.63 -9.06
N VAL A 82 6.72 -2.36 -9.04
CA VAL A 82 5.37 -1.95 -8.59
C VAL A 82 4.30 -2.54 -9.50
N ASN A 83 4.50 -2.50 -10.82
CA ASN A 83 3.55 -3.07 -11.79
C ASN A 83 3.37 -4.58 -11.61
N TYR A 84 4.42 -5.33 -11.28
CA TYR A 84 4.28 -6.76 -10.95
C TYR A 84 3.38 -6.97 -9.72
N ILE A 85 3.57 -6.17 -8.67
CA ILE A 85 2.74 -6.26 -7.47
C ILE A 85 1.28 -5.90 -7.81
N PHE A 86 1.06 -4.84 -8.58
CA PHE A 86 -0.29 -4.43 -9.00
C PHE A 86 -0.96 -5.48 -9.89
N THR A 87 -0.21 -6.17 -10.76
CA THR A 87 -0.73 -7.27 -11.59
C THR A 87 -1.24 -8.42 -10.72
N ASP A 88 -0.47 -8.80 -9.70
CA ASP A 88 -0.88 -9.83 -8.75
C ASP A 88 -2.16 -9.41 -7.99
N ILE A 89 -2.22 -8.14 -7.53
CA ILE A 89 -3.41 -7.60 -6.86
C ILE A 89 -4.62 -7.58 -7.79
N ASN A 90 -4.45 -7.12 -9.03
CA ASN A 90 -5.53 -7.08 -10.01
C ASN A 90 -6.10 -8.48 -10.30
N SER A 91 -5.25 -9.52 -10.31
CA SER A 91 -5.69 -10.90 -10.47
C SER A 91 -6.60 -11.35 -9.31
N ILE A 92 -6.27 -10.94 -8.08
CA ILE A 92 -7.08 -11.22 -6.87
C ILE A 92 -8.42 -10.48 -6.96
N VAL A 93 -8.39 -9.19 -7.31
CA VAL A 93 -9.59 -8.36 -7.48
C VAL A 93 -10.50 -8.93 -8.55
N PHE A 94 -9.93 -9.33 -9.71
CA PHE A 94 -10.68 -9.92 -10.79
C PHE A 94 -11.36 -11.27 -10.39
N ALA A 95 -10.64 -12.12 -9.67
CA ALA A 95 -11.19 -13.37 -9.14
C ALA A 95 -12.37 -13.11 -8.18
N TYR A 96 -12.26 -12.10 -7.32
CA TYR A 96 -13.35 -11.67 -6.44
C TYR A 96 -14.56 -11.18 -7.23
N GLN A 97 -14.34 -10.27 -8.20
CA GLN A 97 -15.39 -9.71 -9.03
C GLN A 97 -16.15 -10.81 -9.79
N LYS A 98 -15.41 -11.75 -10.37
CA LYS A 98 -15.99 -12.89 -11.08
C LYS A 98 -16.82 -13.80 -10.16
N LYS A 99 -16.35 -14.04 -8.93
CA LYS A 99 -17.01 -14.93 -7.97
C LYS A 99 -18.27 -14.32 -7.37
N TYR A 100 -18.24 -13.03 -7.03
CA TYR A 100 -19.31 -12.38 -6.27
C TYR A 100 -20.15 -11.40 -7.10
N ASN A 101 -19.78 -11.17 -8.36
CA ASN A 101 -20.40 -10.17 -9.25
C ASN A 101 -20.49 -8.78 -8.64
N LYS A 102 -19.43 -8.36 -7.94
CA LYS A 102 -19.32 -7.07 -7.24
C LYS A 102 -18.00 -6.40 -7.57
N ASN A 103 -18.05 -5.07 -7.77
CA ASN A 103 -16.85 -4.26 -8.01
C ASN A 103 -16.31 -3.67 -6.73
N ILE A 104 -14.99 -3.49 -6.65
CA ILE A 104 -14.33 -2.74 -5.59
C ILE A 104 -14.65 -1.26 -5.76
N SER A 105 -15.07 -0.60 -4.67
CA SER A 105 -15.44 0.83 -4.66
C SER A 105 -14.26 1.75 -4.37
N LYS A 106 -13.33 1.31 -3.51
CA LYS A 106 -12.20 2.10 -3.01
C LYS A 106 -11.00 1.21 -2.71
N VAL A 107 -9.82 1.81 -2.67
CA VAL A 107 -8.57 1.16 -2.22
C VAL A 107 -7.97 1.95 -1.07
N PHE A 108 -7.55 1.25 -0.03
CA PHE A 108 -6.78 1.82 1.07
C PHE A 108 -5.36 1.26 1.06
N LEU A 109 -4.37 2.14 0.96
CA LEU A 109 -2.96 1.81 1.04
C LEU A 109 -2.47 1.89 2.48
N SER A 110 -1.75 0.89 2.93
CA SER A 110 -1.19 0.73 4.27
C SER A 110 0.21 0.15 4.18
N GLY A 111 0.96 0.15 5.29
CA GLY A 111 2.33 -0.32 5.37
C GLY A 111 3.35 0.70 4.89
N GLY A 112 4.60 0.57 5.36
CA GLY A 112 5.67 1.54 5.06
C GLY A 112 6.03 1.64 3.58
N GLY A 113 5.85 0.57 2.81
CA GLY A 113 6.06 0.58 1.36
C GLY A 113 5.05 1.44 0.61
N SER A 114 3.87 1.71 1.18
CA SER A 114 2.85 2.56 0.58
C SER A 114 3.27 4.03 0.48
N LEU A 115 4.24 4.46 1.30
CA LEU A 115 4.79 5.82 1.30
C LEU A 115 5.84 6.06 0.21
N LEU A 116 6.07 5.09 -0.68
CA LEU A 116 6.93 5.29 -1.85
C LEU A 116 6.40 6.47 -2.68
N LYS A 117 7.27 7.46 -2.94
CA LYS A 117 6.91 8.67 -3.70
C LYS A 117 6.27 8.32 -5.04
N GLY A 118 5.08 8.87 -5.31
CA GLY A 118 4.30 8.62 -6.53
C GLY A 118 3.48 7.31 -6.54
N LEU A 119 3.54 6.49 -5.48
CA LEU A 119 2.80 5.22 -5.45
C LEU A 119 1.28 5.44 -5.39
N LEU A 120 0.82 6.45 -4.68
CA LEU A 120 -0.61 6.76 -4.57
C LEU A 120 -1.21 7.08 -5.95
N GLU A 121 -0.52 7.90 -6.72
CA GLU A 121 -0.91 8.29 -8.07
C GLU A 121 -0.90 7.08 -9.01
N ALA A 122 0.17 6.28 -8.97
CA ALA A 122 0.27 5.06 -9.76
C ALA A 122 -0.85 4.04 -9.40
N ALA A 123 -1.23 3.95 -8.13
CA ALA A 123 -2.34 3.12 -7.69
C ALA A 123 -3.69 3.63 -8.19
N ARG A 124 -3.92 4.95 -8.19
CA ARG A 124 -5.13 5.57 -8.76
C ARG A 124 -5.29 5.26 -10.25
N GLU A 125 -4.20 5.41 -11.00
CA GLU A 125 -4.18 5.08 -12.43
C GLU A 125 -4.44 3.59 -12.70
N ASN A 126 -3.85 2.72 -11.88
CA ASN A 126 -3.95 1.27 -12.05
C ASN A 126 -5.33 0.72 -11.67
N PHE A 127 -5.85 1.08 -10.50
CA PHE A 127 -7.12 0.52 -10.00
C PHE A 127 -8.35 1.25 -10.53
N ARG A 128 -8.21 2.49 -11.03
CA ARG A 128 -9.29 3.32 -11.59
C ARG A 128 -10.47 3.54 -10.64
N VAL A 129 -10.19 3.54 -9.35
CA VAL A 129 -11.10 3.86 -8.27
C VAL A 129 -10.42 4.84 -7.32
N GLU A 130 -11.16 5.39 -6.37
CA GLU A 130 -10.57 6.24 -5.34
C GLU A 130 -9.56 5.47 -4.50
N VAL A 131 -8.36 6.03 -4.31
CA VAL A 131 -7.29 5.45 -3.51
C VAL A 131 -6.91 6.42 -2.40
N PHE A 132 -6.86 5.91 -1.19
CA PHE A 132 -6.54 6.67 0.03
C PHE A 132 -5.41 5.99 0.79
N TYR A 133 -4.66 6.77 1.55
CA TYR A 133 -3.86 6.20 2.63
C TYR A 133 -4.77 5.77 3.79
N SER A 134 -4.43 4.67 4.44
CA SER A 134 -5.07 4.29 5.69
C SER A 134 -4.69 5.30 6.78
N ASN A 135 -5.70 5.84 7.48
CA ASN A 135 -5.49 6.69 8.64
C ASN A 135 -5.97 5.96 9.90
N PRO A 136 -5.12 5.18 10.57
CA PRO A 136 -5.50 4.44 11.77
C PRO A 136 -5.74 5.35 12.98
N PHE A 137 -5.20 6.56 12.96
CA PHE A 137 -5.31 7.53 14.06
C PHE A 137 -6.60 8.35 14.03
N SER A 138 -7.42 8.23 12.98
CA SER A 138 -8.71 8.96 12.87
C SER A 138 -9.72 8.67 14.00
N LYS A 139 -9.49 7.62 14.80
CA LYS A 139 -10.30 7.25 15.97
C LYS A 139 -9.56 7.41 17.30
N THR A 140 -8.39 8.00 17.29
CA THR A 140 -7.60 8.28 18.50
C THR A 140 -7.60 9.77 18.78
N GLU A 141 -7.64 10.14 20.04
CA GLU A 141 -7.46 11.53 20.46
C GLU A 141 -5.97 11.83 20.52
N ALA A 142 -5.54 12.85 19.81
CA ALA A 142 -4.16 13.33 19.83
C ALA A 142 -4.13 14.86 19.88
N PRO A 143 -3.10 15.46 20.49
CA PRO A 143 -2.91 16.90 20.45
C PRO A 143 -2.81 17.39 18.99
N ALA A 144 -3.45 18.52 18.68
CA ALA A 144 -3.55 19.06 17.31
C ALA A 144 -2.16 19.26 16.62
N PHE A 145 -1.11 19.56 17.37
CA PHE A 145 0.22 19.71 16.80
C PHE A 145 0.85 18.40 16.28
N LEU A 146 0.33 17.23 16.69
CA LEU A 146 0.77 15.92 16.21
C LEU A 146 0.00 15.44 14.97
N GLU A 147 -1.15 16.02 14.66
CA GLU A 147 -1.99 15.57 13.51
C GLU A 147 -1.20 15.43 12.22
N PRO A 148 -0.37 16.40 11.77
CA PRO A 148 0.38 16.27 10.52
C PRO A 148 1.40 15.12 10.54
N VAL A 149 1.99 14.82 11.70
CA VAL A 149 2.95 13.73 11.87
C VAL A 149 2.21 12.38 11.83
N LEU A 150 1.07 12.29 12.52
CA LEU A 150 0.25 11.09 12.58
C LEU A 150 -0.38 10.74 11.22
N GLU A 151 -0.81 11.73 10.46
CA GLU A 151 -1.32 11.53 9.10
C GLU A 151 -0.23 10.99 8.17
N ASN A 152 0.97 11.57 8.20
CA ASN A 152 2.08 11.15 7.34
C ASN A 152 2.62 9.75 7.70
N SER A 153 2.64 9.39 8.98
CA SER A 153 3.12 8.08 9.44
C SER A 153 2.01 7.03 9.59
N GLY A 154 0.74 7.44 9.51
CA GLY A 154 -0.43 6.58 9.70
C GLY A 154 -0.36 5.23 8.98
N PRO A 155 -0.04 5.19 7.68
CA PRO A 155 0.04 3.93 6.94
C PRO A 155 1.01 2.91 7.53
N GLU A 156 2.14 3.33 8.12
CA GLU A 156 3.13 2.45 8.74
C GLU A 156 2.61 1.79 10.02
N PHE A 157 1.79 2.52 10.78
CA PHE A 157 1.30 2.10 12.09
C PHE A 157 -0.09 1.45 12.07
N ALA A 158 -0.70 1.28 10.89
CA ALA A 158 -2.08 0.80 10.76
C ALA A 158 -2.32 -0.53 11.49
N VAL A 159 -1.39 -1.47 11.40
CA VAL A 159 -1.50 -2.78 12.07
C VAL A 159 -1.34 -2.63 13.59
N ALA A 160 -0.36 -1.86 14.04
CA ALA A 160 -0.09 -1.67 15.47
C ALA A 160 -1.26 -0.97 16.18
N VAL A 161 -1.77 0.11 15.59
CA VAL A 161 -2.94 0.85 16.12
C VAL A 161 -4.19 -0.02 16.09
N GLY A 162 -4.42 -0.77 15.00
CA GLY A 162 -5.54 -1.70 14.89
C GLY A 162 -5.54 -2.78 15.97
N LEU A 163 -4.37 -3.32 16.32
CA LEU A 163 -4.22 -4.29 17.42
C LEU A 163 -4.46 -3.65 18.79
N ALA A 164 -3.95 -2.44 19.01
CA ALA A 164 -4.16 -1.71 20.25
C ALA A 164 -5.65 -1.39 20.48
N LEU A 165 -6.34 -0.89 19.45
CA LEU A 165 -7.77 -0.58 19.53
C LEU A 165 -8.63 -1.83 19.78
N ARG A 166 -8.21 -3.01 19.32
CA ARG A 166 -8.93 -4.27 19.56
C ARG A 166 -8.92 -4.68 21.05
N GLN A 167 -7.90 -4.31 21.79
CA GLN A 167 -7.85 -4.60 23.23
C GLN A 167 -8.69 -3.64 24.08
N LEU A 168 -9.07 -2.50 23.52
CA LEU A 168 -9.87 -1.48 24.21
C LEU A 168 -11.38 -1.58 23.89
N SER A 169 -11.77 -2.45 22.97
CA SER A 169 -13.15 -2.75 22.58
C SER A 169 -13.65 -4.04 23.22
#